data_a903c6b59bb10c3c6fc757a307d0d68c
#
_entry.id   a903c6b59bb10c3c6fc757a307d0d68c
#
_cell.length_a   1.000
_cell.length_b   1.000
_cell.length_c   1.000
_cell.angle_alpha   90.00
_cell.angle_beta   90.00
_cell.angle_gamma   90.00
#
_symmetry.space_group_name_H-M   'P 1'
#
loop_
_entity.id
_entity.type
_entity.pdbx_description
1 polymer ?
#
loop_
_entity_poly.entity_id
_entity_poly.type
_entity_poly.pdbx_seq_one_letter_code
_entity_poly.pdbx_strand_id
1 'polypeptide(L)'
;MRPSQPPSRLRHAIVLIAVCAISISAIAEIRIKTKAISGPAYASRPEAMALADEIAAQHALNPVWVRRTLGRAHRLPVVERLMAPAPVGTPKNWALYRSRFIDPIRIRAGVAFWQAQRDTLARAQATYGVPAEIIVGIIGVETIYGQQVGNFKVLDALATLAFDFPATHPRAAQRSQFFAGELGQFLKLTNQGGIDPMSLRGSYAGAMGLPQFMPSSWAKFAVDFDGDGPIDLFNSPADVIGSVANYFKTFGWQPGMPTHYSVSFDPEKLDLEALLLPDILPTFSVASFTAKGAVLSEEAQAHSGPLALIELQNGDQPPSYVAPTENFYVITRYNWSSYYAMAVIELGRAVAAALNKP
;
A
#
# COMPACT_ATOMS: atom_id res chain seq x y z
N MET A 1 51.90 13.72 -1.71
CA MET A 1 50.94 12.63 -1.54
C MET A 1 49.55 13.22 -1.36
N ARG A 2 48.68 13.08 -2.35
CA ARG A 2 47.27 13.55 -2.25
C ARG A 2 46.44 12.41 -1.65
N PRO A 3 45.49 12.68 -0.75
CA PRO A 3 44.62 11.64 -0.23
C PRO A 3 43.58 11.25 -1.28
N SER A 4 43.40 9.94 -1.47
CA SER A 4 42.45 9.32 -2.38
C SER A 4 41.01 9.60 -1.92
N GLN A 5 40.18 10.07 -2.85
CA GLN A 5 38.72 10.18 -2.66
C GLN A 5 38.09 8.80 -2.66
N PRO A 6 37.07 8.57 -1.80
CA PRO A 6 36.30 7.32 -1.86
C PRO A 6 35.36 7.32 -3.08
N PRO A 7 34.98 6.13 -3.61
CA PRO A 7 34.18 6.01 -4.81
C PRO A 7 32.77 6.53 -4.61
N SER A 8 32.29 7.28 -5.59
CA SER A 8 30.94 7.79 -5.70
C SER A 8 29.92 6.64 -5.67
N ARG A 9 29.22 6.46 -4.56
CA ARG A 9 28.06 5.58 -4.48
C ARG A 9 26.96 6.16 -5.38
N LEU A 10 26.57 5.39 -6.38
CA LEU A 10 25.45 5.61 -7.27
C LEU A 10 24.23 6.00 -6.42
N ARG A 11 23.81 7.26 -6.50
CA ARG A 11 22.54 7.71 -5.97
C ARG A 11 21.44 7.13 -6.87
N HIS A 12 20.96 5.96 -6.51
CA HIS A 12 19.69 5.48 -7.05
C HIS A 12 18.62 6.46 -6.55
N ALA A 13 18.09 7.22 -7.49
CA ALA A 13 16.89 8.02 -7.24
C ALA A 13 15.77 7.03 -6.87
N ILE A 14 15.54 6.86 -5.58
CA ILE A 14 14.37 6.17 -5.05
C ILE A 14 13.20 7.08 -5.41
N VAL A 15 12.51 6.74 -6.50
CA VAL A 15 11.19 7.29 -6.78
C VAL A 15 10.31 6.86 -5.60
N LEU A 16 10.12 7.78 -4.67
CA LEU A 16 9.17 7.62 -3.55
C LEU A 16 7.78 7.51 -4.15
N ILE A 17 7.30 6.29 -4.35
CA ILE A 17 5.91 6.00 -4.62
C ILE A 17 5.18 6.20 -3.28
N ALA A 18 4.95 7.46 -2.93
CA ALA A 18 3.96 7.79 -1.92
C ALA A 18 2.58 7.50 -2.53
N VAL A 19 2.19 6.24 -2.52
CA VAL A 19 0.76 5.89 -2.62
C VAL A 19 0.12 6.65 -1.47
N CYS A 20 -0.85 7.51 -1.76
CA CYS A 20 -1.56 8.28 -0.75
C CYS A 20 -1.87 7.41 0.45
N ALA A 21 -1.58 7.93 1.64
CA ALA A 21 -2.36 7.56 2.81
C ALA A 21 -3.82 7.88 2.47
N ILE A 22 -4.45 6.95 1.79
CA ILE A 22 -5.88 6.97 1.55
C ILE A 22 -6.46 6.80 2.93
N SER A 23 -6.88 7.91 3.51
CA SER A 23 -7.76 7.87 4.66
C SER A 23 -8.98 7.09 4.19
N ILE A 24 -8.98 5.76 4.38
CA ILE A 24 -10.16 4.88 4.21
C ILE A 24 -11.25 5.31 5.23
N SER A 25 -11.10 6.49 5.78
CA SER A 25 -11.96 7.13 6.77
C SER A 25 -13.36 7.49 6.27
N ALA A 26 -13.66 7.37 4.99
CA ALA A 26 -14.94 7.78 4.44
C ALA A 26 -15.71 6.66 3.74
N ILE A 27 -15.25 5.41 3.77
CA ILE A 27 -15.89 4.31 3.04
C ILE A 27 -16.78 3.42 3.92
N ALA A 28 -16.69 3.54 5.24
CA ALA A 28 -17.70 2.95 6.11
C ALA A 28 -18.93 3.88 6.09
N GLU A 29 -19.97 3.51 5.38
CA GLU A 29 -21.33 4.07 5.44
C GLU A 29 -21.74 5.18 4.46
N ILE A 30 -21.22 5.25 3.27
CA ILE A 30 -22.07 5.76 2.20
C ILE A 30 -22.32 4.59 1.24
N ARG A 31 -23.37 3.80 1.52
CA ARG A 31 -24.14 3.14 0.47
C ARG A 31 -24.77 4.24 -0.38
N ILE A 32 -23.94 4.97 -1.11
CA ILE A 32 -24.40 5.82 -2.19
C ILE A 32 -24.88 4.86 -3.27
N LYS A 33 -26.17 4.53 -3.27
CA LYS A 33 -26.92 4.18 -4.46
C LYS A 33 -27.00 5.41 -5.39
N THR A 34 -25.93 6.15 -5.54
CA THR A 34 -25.78 7.13 -6.59
C THR A 34 -25.13 6.38 -7.74
N LYS A 35 -25.90 6.13 -8.78
CA LYS A 35 -25.39 5.97 -10.13
C LYS A 35 -24.32 7.06 -10.28
N ALA A 36 -23.04 6.69 -10.23
CA ALA A 36 -21.96 7.68 -10.28
C ALA A 36 -22.24 8.53 -11.53
N ILE A 37 -22.46 9.80 -11.36
CA ILE A 37 -22.67 10.71 -12.49
C ILE A 37 -21.35 10.73 -13.22
N SER A 38 -21.28 10.02 -14.34
CA SER A 38 -20.12 10.02 -15.23
C SER A 38 -20.10 11.37 -15.96
N GLY A 39 -18.97 12.03 -15.93
CA GLY A 39 -18.69 13.19 -16.75
C GLY A 39 -18.51 12.82 -18.23
N PRO A 40 -18.04 13.78 -19.06
CA PRO A 40 -17.79 13.54 -20.48
C PRO A 40 -16.72 12.45 -20.69
N ALA A 41 -16.81 11.78 -21.85
CA ALA A 41 -15.81 10.82 -22.29
C ALA A 41 -14.51 11.54 -22.73
N TYR A 42 -13.38 10.85 -22.63
CA TYR A 42 -12.07 11.41 -22.99
C TYR A 42 -11.79 11.45 -24.51
N ALA A 43 -12.64 10.87 -25.34
CA ALA A 43 -12.46 10.82 -26.80
C ALA A 43 -12.30 12.23 -27.46
N SER A 44 -12.93 13.25 -26.89
CA SER A 44 -12.89 14.62 -27.41
C SER A 44 -11.74 15.47 -26.87
N ARG A 45 -10.91 14.93 -25.98
CA ARG A 45 -9.80 15.66 -25.36
C ARG A 45 -8.49 15.39 -26.10
N PRO A 46 -7.88 16.40 -26.76
CA PRO A 46 -6.63 16.22 -27.53
C PRO A 46 -5.49 15.67 -26.67
N GLU A 47 -5.36 16.12 -25.42
CA GLU A 47 -4.32 15.65 -24.49
C GLU A 47 -4.51 14.16 -24.11
N ALA A 48 -5.74 13.66 -24.06
CA ALA A 48 -5.97 12.26 -23.82
C ALA A 48 -5.59 11.39 -25.04
N MET A 49 -5.82 11.91 -26.24
CA MET A 49 -5.41 11.21 -27.46
C MET A 49 -3.90 11.26 -27.66
N ALA A 50 -3.22 12.34 -27.28
CA ALA A 50 -1.76 12.41 -27.26
C ALA A 50 -1.15 11.39 -26.28
N LEU A 51 -1.67 11.32 -25.05
CA LEU A 51 -1.22 10.31 -24.08
C LEU A 51 -1.50 8.87 -24.57
N ALA A 52 -2.61 8.66 -25.30
CA ALA A 52 -2.90 7.34 -25.89
C ALA A 52 -1.83 6.91 -26.89
N ASP A 53 -1.33 7.84 -27.70
CA ASP A 53 -0.25 7.57 -28.66
C ASP A 53 1.08 7.30 -27.95
N GLU A 54 1.41 8.07 -26.90
CA GLU A 54 2.58 7.85 -26.07
C GLU A 54 2.55 6.47 -25.39
N ILE A 55 1.41 6.08 -24.81
CA ILE A 55 1.21 4.75 -24.20
C ILE A 55 1.37 3.65 -25.26
N ALA A 56 0.79 3.82 -26.44
CA ALA A 56 0.90 2.85 -27.51
C ALA A 56 2.35 2.64 -27.94
N ALA A 57 3.10 3.73 -28.10
CA ALA A 57 4.52 3.68 -28.45
C ALA A 57 5.37 3.06 -27.32
N GLN A 58 5.17 3.49 -26.06
CA GLN A 58 5.95 3.04 -24.92
C GLN A 58 5.77 1.55 -24.62
N HIS A 59 4.57 1.02 -24.82
CA HIS A 59 4.21 -0.37 -24.48
C HIS A 59 4.06 -1.29 -25.70
N ALA A 60 4.39 -0.82 -26.91
CA ALA A 60 4.24 -1.55 -28.16
C ALA A 60 2.79 -2.08 -28.37
N LEU A 61 1.80 -1.24 -28.07
CA LEU A 61 0.38 -1.55 -28.24
C LEU A 61 -0.15 -0.99 -29.56
N ASN A 62 -1.26 -1.55 -30.05
CA ASN A 62 -1.94 -1.01 -31.24
C ASN A 62 -2.53 0.39 -30.92
N PRO A 63 -2.09 1.47 -31.60
CA PRO A 63 -2.52 2.84 -31.26
C PRO A 63 -4.03 3.06 -31.49
N VAL A 64 -4.63 2.40 -32.44
CA VAL A 64 -6.08 2.49 -32.69
C VAL A 64 -6.87 1.86 -31.52
N TRP A 65 -6.37 0.75 -30.99
CA TRP A 65 -6.97 0.11 -29.82
C TRP A 65 -6.82 0.98 -28.57
N VAL A 66 -5.64 1.55 -28.32
CA VAL A 66 -5.39 2.42 -27.14
C VAL A 66 -6.27 3.67 -27.20
N ARG A 67 -6.28 4.38 -28.34
CA ARG A 67 -7.13 5.58 -28.54
C ARG A 67 -8.62 5.24 -28.32
N ARG A 68 -9.09 4.16 -28.91
CA ARG A 68 -10.49 3.72 -28.76
C ARG A 68 -10.82 3.37 -27.32
N THR A 69 -9.95 2.67 -26.63
CA THR A 69 -10.16 2.24 -25.24
C THR A 69 -10.14 3.44 -24.30
N LEU A 70 -9.12 4.28 -24.36
CA LEU A 70 -9.04 5.49 -23.53
C LEU A 70 -10.17 6.48 -23.86
N GLY A 71 -10.55 6.61 -25.12
CA GLY A 71 -11.67 7.48 -25.52
C GLY A 71 -13.02 7.07 -24.94
N ARG A 72 -13.18 5.80 -24.54
CA ARG A 72 -14.40 5.29 -23.85
C ARG A 72 -14.38 5.52 -22.34
N ALA A 73 -13.26 5.90 -21.76
CA ALA A 73 -13.20 6.26 -20.36
C ALA A 73 -13.98 7.55 -20.08
N HIS A 74 -14.55 7.65 -18.88
CA HIS A 74 -15.33 8.80 -18.46
C HIS A 74 -14.72 9.43 -17.21
N ARG A 75 -14.73 10.76 -17.17
CA ARG A 75 -14.36 11.52 -15.98
C ARG A 75 -15.30 11.18 -14.82
N LEU A 76 -14.72 10.99 -13.63
CA LEU A 76 -15.45 10.68 -12.39
C LEU A 76 -15.22 11.78 -11.34
N PRO A 77 -16.10 12.80 -11.24
CA PRO A 77 -15.93 13.90 -10.28
C PRO A 77 -15.88 13.45 -8.82
N VAL A 78 -16.44 12.28 -8.50
CA VAL A 78 -16.34 11.68 -7.16
C VAL A 78 -14.90 11.25 -6.84
N VAL A 79 -14.16 10.75 -7.83
CA VAL A 79 -12.76 10.36 -7.70
C VAL A 79 -11.90 11.58 -7.36
N GLU A 80 -12.11 12.70 -8.04
CA GLU A 80 -11.40 13.95 -7.75
C GLU A 80 -11.64 14.41 -6.30
N ARG A 81 -12.90 14.37 -5.81
CA ARG A 81 -13.21 14.72 -4.42
C ARG A 81 -12.55 13.79 -3.41
N LEU A 82 -12.52 12.47 -3.68
CA LEU A 82 -11.91 11.49 -2.80
C LEU A 82 -10.37 11.62 -2.75
N MET A 83 -9.75 12.19 -3.79
CA MET A 83 -8.31 12.46 -3.87
C MET A 83 -7.91 13.83 -3.34
N ALA A 84 -8.87 14.69 -3.01
CA ALA A 84 -8.57 15.98 -2.41
C ALA A 84 -7.87 15.79 -1.05
N PRO A 85 -6.90 16.67 -0.70
CA PRO A 85 -6.23 16.61 0.59
C PRO A 85 -7.24 16.74 1.74
N ALA A 86 -6.99 16.04 2.84
CA ALA A 86 -7.74 16.25 4.07
C ALA A 86 -7.56 17.70 4.56
N PRO A 87 -8.56 18.28 5.24
CA PRO A 87 -8.41 19.61 5.84
C PRO A 87 -7.18 19.67 6.76
N VAL A 88 -6.45 20.79 6.68
CA VAL A 88 -5.29 21.05 7.55
C VAL A 88 -5.73 21.02 9.01
N GLY A 89 -4.96 20.34 9.86
CA GLY A 89 -5.22 20.27 11.30
C GLY A 89 -6.21 19.16 11.72
N THR A 90 -6.59 18.24 10.83
CA THR A 90 -7.36 17.05 11.25
C THR A 90 -6.54 16.23 12.25
N PRO A 91 -6.98 16.09 13.53
CA PRO A 91 -6.23 15.35 14.53
C PRO A 91 -6.09 13.87 14.14
N LYS A 92 -4.90 13.36 14.25
CA LYS A 92 -4.67 11.92 14.12
C LYS A 92 -5.14 11.21 15.40
N ASN A 93 -5.78 10.06 15.26
CA ASN A 93 -6.23 9.27 16.39
C ASN A 93 -6.05 7.78 16.07
N TRP A 94 -5.04 7.18 16.67
CA TRP A 94 -4.71 5.77 16.46
C TRP A 94 -5.80 4.84 16.98
N ALA A 95 -6.36 5.10 18.15
CA ALA A 95 -7.42 4.24 18.71
C ALA A 95 -8.64 4.19 17.75
N LEU A 96 -9.05 5.33 17.21
CA LEU A 96 -10.13 5.41 16.22
C LEU A 96 -9.73 4.76 14.89
N TYR A 97 -8.49 4.96 14.42
CA TYR A 97 -8.02 4.32 13.19
C TYR A 97 -7.97 2.80 13.34
N ARG A 98 -7.38 2.32 14.44
CA ARG A 98 -7.28 0.91 14.80
C ARG A 98 -8.63 0.21 14.83
N SER A 99 -9.65 0.82 15.46
CA SER A 99 -10.99 0.23 15.60
C SER A 99 -11.71 -0.04 14.27
N ARG A 100 -11.26 0.59 13.17
CA ARG A 100 -11.80 0.35 11.83
C ARG A 100 -11.29 -0.92 11.18
N PHE A 101 -10.17 -1.45 11.66
CA PHE A 101 -9.52 -2.63 11.10
C PHE A 101 -9.51 -3.82 12.04
N ILE A 102 -9.42 -3.56 13.35
CA ILE A 102 -9.41 -4.62 14.37
C ILE A 102 -10.84 -4.78 14.91
N ASP A 103 -11.70 -5.35 14.08
CA ASP A 103 -13.11 -5.56 14.37
C ASP A 103 -13.51 -7.04 14.23
N PRO A 104 -14.61 -7.47 14.87
CA PRO A 104 -15.03 -8.88 14.86
C PRO A 104 -15.36 -9.42 13.46
N ILE A 105 -15.76 -8.57 12.50
CA ILE A 105 -16.10 -8.99 11.13
C ILE A 105 -14.81 -9.39 10.41
N ARG A 106 -13.80 -8.51 10.43
CA ARG A 106 -12.50 -8.81 9.81
C ARG A 106 -11.79 -9.97 10.46
N ILE A 107 -11.83 -10.08 11.80
CA ILE A 107 -11.19 -11.19 12.50
C ILE A 107 -11.84 -12.52 12.11
N ARG A 108 -13.18 -12.63 12.11
CA ARG A 108 -13.87 -13.85 11.69
C ARG A 108 -13.59 -14.21 10.22
N ALA A 109 -13.65 -13.22 9.33
CA ALA A 109 -13.32 -13.42 7.92
C ALA A 109 -11.86 -13.87 7.74
N GLY A 110 -10.94 -13.32 8.51
CA GLY A 110 -9.53 -13.70 8.51
C GLY A 110 -9.28 -15.12 9.00
N VAL A 111 -9.97 -15.54 10.06
CA VAL A 111 -9.91 -16.93 10.54
C VAL A 111 -10.40 -17.89 9.45
N ALA A 112 -11.55 -17.61 8.83
CA ALA A 112 -12.07 -18.43 7.74
C ALA A 112 -11.13 -18.49 6.53
N PHE A 113 -10.56 -17.33 6.13
CA PHE A 113 -9.59 -17.25 5.04
C PHE A 113 -8.32 -18.05 5.37
N TRP A 114 -7.76 -17.91 6.57
CA TRP A 114 -6.56 -18.63 6.98
C TRP A 114 -6.80 -20.14 7.02
N GLN A 115 -7.93 -20.58 7.56
CA GLN A 115 -8.28 -22.01 7.58
C GLN A 115 -8.41 -22.60 6.17
N ALA A 116 -9.07 -21.86 5.26
CA ALA A 116 -9.24 -22.29 3.88
C ALA A 116 -7.92 -22.29 3.07
N GLN A 117 -6.96 -21.40 3.43
CA GLN A 117 -5.70 -21.22 2.69
C GLN A 117 -4.47 -21.67 3.49
N ARG A 118 -4.66 -22.55 4.49
CA ARG A 118 -3.59 -22.93 5.44
C ARG A 118 -2.30 -23.37 4.74
N ASP A 119 -2.41 -24.29 3.78
CA ASP A 119 -1.26 -24.87 3.11
C ASP A 119 -0.58 -23.86 2.16
N THR A 120 -1.39 -23.04 1.50
CA THR A 120 -0.91 -21.95 0.62
C THR A 120 -0.14 -20.90 1.41
N LEU A 121 -0.67 -20.49 2.58
CA LEU A 121 0.00 -19.54 3.48
C LEU A 121 1.31 -20.11 4.04
N ALA A 122 1.31 -21.39 4.45
CA ALA A 122 2.52 -22.05 4.92
C ALA A 122 3.59 -22.14 3.82
N ARG A 123 3.17 -22.49 2.59
CA ARG A 123 4.07 -22.51 1.42
C ARG A 123 4.63 -21.11 1.10
N ALA A 124 3.80 -20.07 1.14
CA ALA A 124 4.25 -18.70 0.89
C ALA A 124 5.25 -18.23 1.96
N GLN A 125 4.99 -18.53 3.23
CA GLN A 125 5.93 -18.24 4.32
C GLN A 125 7.25 -18.98 4.14
N ALA A 126 7.23 -20.26 3.76
CA ALA A 126 8.44 -21.03 3.50
C ALA A 126 9.23 -20.50 2.28
N THR A 127 8.53 -20.07 1.22
CA THR A 127 9.15 -19.59 -0.02
C THR A 127 9.74 -18.18 0.10
N TYR A 128 9.02 -17.28 0.75
CA TYR A 128 9.37 -15.85 0.78
C TYR A 128 9.89 -15.37 2.14
N GLY A 129 9.73 -16.15 3.20
CA GLY A 129 10.12 -15.80 4.56
C GLY A 129 9.19 -14.78 5.24
N VAL A 130 8.06 -14.46 4.64
CA VAL A 130 7.05 -13.52 5.17
C VAL A 130 6.05 -14.29 6.02
N PRO A 131 5.86 -13.95 7.32
CA PRO A 131 4.91 -14.66 8.17
C PRO A 131 3.47 -14.62 7.62
N ALA A 132 2.75 -15.74 7.74
CA ALA A 132 1.35 -15.84 7.30
C ALA A 132 0.46 -14.75 7.91
N GLU A 133 0.70 -14.38 9.17
CA GLU A 133 -0.04 -13.30 9.84
C GLU A 133 0.09 -11.94 9.13
N ILE A 134 1.25 -11.63 8.56
CA ILE A 134 1.45 -10.37 7.82
C ILE A 134 0.70 -10.42 6.48
N ILE A 135 0.76 -11.53 5.76
CA ILE A 135 0.03 -11.72 4.50
C ILE A 135 -1.48 -11.60 4.74
N VAL A 136 -1.99 -12.28 5.75
CA VAL A 136 -3.40 -12.23 6.16
C VAL A 136 -3.79 -10.83 6.62
N GLY A 137 -2.92 -10.14 7.36
CA GLY A 137 -3.12 -8.76 7.79
C GLY A 137 -3.32 -7.80 6.61
N ILE A 138 -2.48 -7.89 5.57
CA ILE A 138 -2.62 -7.09 4.34
C ILE A 138 -3.97 -7.34 3.66
N ILE A 139 -4.27 -8.60 3.32
CA ILE A 139 -5.49 -8.94 2.58
C ILE A 139 -6.75 -8.54 3.37
N GLY A 140 -6.69 -8.66 4.70
CA GLY A 140 -7.76 -8.24 5.60
C GLY A 140 -7.95 -6.73 5.67
N VAL A 141 -6.87 -5.96 5.74
CA VAL A 141 -6.92 -4.48 5.75
C VAL A 141 -7.42 -3.96 4.40
N GLU A 142 -6.92 -4.52 3.30
CA GLU A 142 -7.22 -4.03 1.95
C GLU A 142 -8.66 -4.30 1.53
N THR A 143 -9.14 -5.53 1.66
CA THR A 143 -10.42 -5.90 1.03
C THR A 143 -11.35 -6.73 1.91
N ILE A 144 -11.04 -6.93 3.19
CA ILE A 144 -11.76 -7.91 4.04
C ILE A 144 -11.81 -9.26 3.31
N TYR A 145 -10.65 -9.73 2.87
CA TYR A 145 -10.48 -11.00 2.16
C TYR A 145 -11.37 -11.13 0.92
N GLY A 146 -11.45 -10.06 0.11
CA GLY A 146 -12.20 -10.00 -1.15
C GLY A 146 -13.65 -9.49 -1.02
N GLN A 147 -14.16 -9.19 0.18
CA GLN A 147 -15.52 -8.68 0.35
C GLN A 147 -15.67 -7.21 -0.10
N GLN A 148 -14.58 -6.45 -0.18
CA GLN A 148 -14.59 -5.01 -0.52
C GLN A 148 -13.45 -4.66 -1.48
N VAL A 149 -13.53 -5.08 -2.72
CA VAL A 149 -12.49 -4.84 -3.75
C VAL A 149 -12.62 -3.49 -4.47
N GLY A 150 -13.66 -2.70 -4.15
CA GLY A 150 -13.97 -1.46 -4.84
C GLY A 150 -14.92 -1.65 -6.04
N ASN A 151 -15.63 -0.56 -6.39
CA ASN A 151 -16.68 -0.59 -7.42
C ASN A 151 -16.45 0.38 -8.58
N PHE A 152 -15.34 1.12 -8.57
CA PHE A 152 -14.99 2.04 -9.65
C PHE A 152 -14.48 1.27 -10.86
N LYS A 153 -14.86 1.69 -12.07
CA LYS A 153 -14.15 1.21 -13.25
C LYS A 153 -12.71 1.69 -13.18
N VAL A 154 -11.76 0.78 -13.21
CA VAL A 154 -10.33 1.10 -13.06
C VAL A 154 -9.88 2.05 -14.17
N LEU A 155 -10.33 1.81 -15.42
CA LEU A 155 -10.02 2.69 -16.54
C LEU A 155 -10.49 4.13 -16.30
N ASP A 156 -11.74 4.32 -15.86
CA ASP A 156 -12.31 5.65 -15.60
C ASP A 156 -11.59 6.35 -14.44
N ALA A 157 -11.28 5.61 -13.37
CA ALA A 157 -10.57 6.14 -12.21
C ALA A 157 -9.15 6.61 -12.57
N LEU A 158 -8.39 5.76 -13.26
CA LEU A 158 -7.01 6.09 -13.69
C LEU A 158 -7.00 7.24 -14.69
N ALA A 159 -7.92 7.26 -15.68
CA ALA A 159 -8.03 8.36 -16.62
C ALA A 159 -8.39 9.68 -15.90
N THR A 160 -9.35 9.64 -14.96
CA THR A 160 -9.69 10.83 -14.17
C THR A 160 -8.47 11.36 -13.41
N LEU A 161 -7.70 10.50 -12.77
CA LEU A 161 -6.52 10.94 -12.01
C LEU A 161 -5.32 11.31 -12.89
N ALA A 162 -5.26 10.80 -14.11
CA ALA A 162 -4.25 11.22 -15.08
C ALA A 162 -4.51 12.64 -15.64
N PHE A 163 -5.77 13.00 -15.86
CA PHE A 163 -6.11 14.25 -16.56
C PHE A 163 -6.75 15.32 -15.67
N ASP A 164 -7.44 14.92 -14.63
CA ASP A 164 -8.27 15.78 -13.78
C ASP A 164 -7.90 15.63 -12.29
N PHE A 165 -6.64 15.40 -11.98
CA PHE A 165 -6.16 15.31 -10.59
C PHE A 165 -6.41 16.65 -9.86
N PRO A 166 -6.85 16.64 -8.58
CA PRO A 166 -7.17 17.87 -7.86
C PRO A 166 -6.02 18.88 -7.84
N ALA A 167 -6.22 20.06 -8.47
CA ALA A 167 -5.18 21.09 -8.55
C ALA A 167 -4.80 21.69 -7.19
N THR A 168 -5.67 21.56 -6.19
CA THR A 168 -5.40 21.98 -4.81
C THR A 168 -4.36 21.11 -4.09
N HIS A 169 -4.04 19.96 -4.63
CA HIS A 169 -3.03 19.08 -4.01
C HIS A 169 -1.61 19.63 -4.27
N PRO A 170 -0.73 19.74 -3.23
CA PRO A 170 0.61 20.34 -3.37
C PRO A 170 1.50 19.71 -4.44
N ARG A 171 1.25 18.43 -4.77
CA ARG A 171 2.00 17.67 -5.78
C ARG A 171 1.11 17.23 -6.95
N ALA A 172 0.13 18.07 -7.35
CA ALA A 172 -0.86 17.69 -8.35
C ALA A 172 -0.23 17.20 -9.67
N ALA A 173 0.71 17.95 -10.24
CA ALA A 173 1.37 17.58 -11.50
C ALA A 173 2.12 16.24 -11.41
N GLN A 174 2.88 16.03 -10.33
CA GLN A 174 3.61 14.77 -10.10
C GLN A 174 2.66 13.59 -9.93
N ARG A 175 1.52 13.81 -9.27
CA ARG A 175 0.49 12.78 -9.07
C ARG A 175 -0.23 12.44 -10.37
N SER A 176 -0.59 13.45 -11.16
CA SER A 176 -1.18 13.26 -12.49
C SER A 176 -0.24 12.43 -13.38
N GLN A 177 1.04 12.75 -13.43
CA GLN A 177 2.02 11.97 -14.17
C GLN A 177 2.16 10.52 -13.68
N PHE A 178 2.12 10.30 -12.36
CA PHE A 178 2.10 8.96 -11.78
C PHE A 178 0.90 8.16 -12.30
N PHE A 179 -0.32 8.73 -12.25
CA PHE A 179 -1.53 8.04 -12.72
C PHE A 179 -1.57 7.85 -14.23
N ALA A 180 -0.94 8.72 -15.02
CA ALA A 180 -0.75 8.49 -16.46
C ALA A 180 0.13 7.24 -16.70
N GLY A 181 1.19 7.06 -15.92
CA GLY A 181 2.01 5.83 -15.95
C GLY A 181 1.22 4.58 -15.55
N GLU A 182 0.40 4.66 -14.49
CA GLU A 182 -0.46 3.56 -14.06
C GLU A 182 -1.52 3.19 -15.11
N LEU A 183 -2.08 4.19 -15.80
CA LEU A 183 -2.99 4.00 -16.92
C LEU A 183 -2.31 3.25 -18.07
N GLY A 184 -1.07 3.58 -18.40
CA GLY A 184 -0.27 2.86 -19.40
C GLY A 184 -0.03 1.40 -19.03
N GLN A 185 0.36 1.16 -17.78
CA GLN A 185 0.54 -0.22 -17.27
C GLN A 185 -0.78 -1.01 -17.25
N PHE A 186 -1.89 -0.37 -16.89
CA PHE A 186 -3.22 -0.99 -16.94
C PHE A 186 -3.62 -1.43 -18.34
N LEU A 187 -3.43 -0.57 -19.34
CA LEU A 187 -3.74 -0.89 -20.74
C LEU A 187 -2.84 -2.01 -21.27
N LYS A 188 -1.54 -2.00 -20.91
CA LYS A 188 -0.63 -3.08 -21.25
C LYS A 188 -1.08 -4.41 -20.65
N LEU A 189 -1.36 -4.44 -19.35
CA LEU A 189 -1.76 -5.64 -18.61
C LEU A 189 -3.05 -6.23 -19.18
N THR A 190 -4.07 -5.40 -19.40
CA THR A 190 -5.36 -5.87 -19.94
C THR A 190 -5.25 -6.36 -21.38
N ASN A 191 -4.41 -5.73 -22.20
CA ASN A 191 -4.15 -6.16 -23.57
C ASN A 191 -3.46 -7.54 -23.61
N GLN A 192 -2.41 -7.71 -22.78
CA GLN A 192 -1.66 -8.97 -22.70
C GLN A 192 -2.51 -10.13 -22.16
N GLY A 193 -3.37 -9.84 -21.19
CA GLY A 193 -4.27 -10.84 -20.61
C GLY A 193 -5.56 -11.10 -21.39
N GLY A 194 -5.78 -10.40 -22.52
CA GLY A 194 -7.04 -10.52 -23.29
C GLY A 194 -8.27 -10.03 -22.50
N ILE A 195 -8.08 -9.18 -21.49
CA ILE A 195 -9.14 -8.71 -20.60
C ILE A 195 -9.76 -7.43 -21.17
N ASP A 196 -11.10 -7.32 -21.17
CA ASP A 196 -11.74 -6.04 -21.51
C ASP A 196 -11.43 -4.99 -20.43
N PRO A 197 -10.71 -3.88 -20.74
CA PRO A 197 -10.38 -2.84 -19.79
C PRO A 197 -11.61 -2.17 -19.14
N MET A 198 -12.77 -2.25 -19.77
CA MET A 198 -14.02 -1.70 -19.25
C MET A 198 -14.68 -2.58 -18.19
N SER A 199 -14.28 -3.85 -18.07
CA SER A 199 -14.88 -4.81 -17.14
C SER A 199 -14.29 -4.70 -15.73
N LEU A 200 -13.01 -4.32 -15.59
CA LEU A 200 -12.31 -4.35 -14.31
C LEU A 200 -12.78 -3.26 -13.35
N ARG A 201 -13.03 -3.70 -12.12
CA ARG A 201 -13.41 -2.86 -11.00
C ARG A 201 -12.33 -2.84 -9.93
N GLY A 202 -12.24 -1.72 -9.22
CA GLY A 202 -11.25 -1.54 -8.18
C GLY A 202 -11.55 -0.33 -7.31
N SER A 203 -10.53 0.17 -6.61
CA SER A 203 -10.64 1.37 -5.80
C SER A 203 -10.80 2.64 -6.65
N TYR A 204 -11.17 3.73 -6.02
CA TYR A 204 -11.21 5.04 -6.68
C TYR A 204 -9.83 5.55 -7.14
N ALA A 205 -8.75 4.98 -6.62
CA ALA A 205 -7.38 5.24 -7.06
C ALA A 205 -6.86 4.27 -8.14
N GLY A 206 -7.70 3.32 -8.60
CA GLY A 206 -7.34 2.35 -9.62
C GLY A 206 -6.58 1.13 -9.12
N ALA A 207 -6.54 0.89 -7.80
CA ALA A 207 -6.01 -0.35 -7.23
C ALA A 207 -6.97 -1.52 -7.47
N MET A 208 -6.42 -2.73 -7.70
CA MET A 208 -7.16 -3.88 -8.23
C MET A 208 -6.99 -5.15 -7.41
N GLY A 209 -8.02 -5.99 -7.45
CA GLY A 209 -8.01 -7.34 -6.86
C GLY A 209 -8.02 -7.35 -5.34
N LEU A 210 -7.89 -8.53 -4.76
CA LEU A 210 -7.86 -8.73 -3.31
C LEU A 210 -6.69 -8.00 -2.63
N PRO A 211 -5.48 -7.94 -3.24
CA PRO A 211 -4.34 -7.26 -2.63
C PRO A 211 -4.32 -5.75 -2.90
N GLN A 212 -5.28 -5.21 -3.64
CA GLN A 212 -5.33 -3.79 -4.03
C GLN A 212 -4.03 -3.30 -4.68
N PHE A 213 -3.47 -4.09 -5.59
CA PHE A 213 -2.30 -3.72 -6.35
C PHE A 213 -2.62 -2.63 -7.38
N MET A 214 -1.76 -1.63 -7.46
CA MET A 214 -1.71 -0.74 -8.61
C MET A 214 -1.25 -1.51 -9.86
N PRO A 215 -1.62 -1.10 -11.08
CA PRO A 215 -1.20 -1.79 -12.31
C PRO A 215 0.31 -2.03 -12.41
N SER A 216 1.13 -1.06 -12.00
CA SER A 216 2.60 -1.22 -11.95
C SER A 216 3.05 -2.23 -10.91
N SER A 217 2.36 -2.33 -9.77
CA SER A 217 2.64 -3.34 -8.76
C SER A 217 2.27 -4.73 -9.23
N TRP A 218 1.13 -4.87 -9.92
CA TRP A 218 0.76 -6.13 -10.56
C TRP A 218 1.84 -6.59 -11.55
N ALA A 219 2.25 -5.71 -12.46
CA ALA A 219 3.27 -6.05 -13.46
C ALA A 219 4.63 -6.47 -12.87
N LYS A 220 4.96 -5.99 -11.66
CA LYS A 220 6.27 -6.23 -11.03
C LYS A 220 6.28 -7.37 -10.03
N PHE A 221 5.19 -7.55 -9.29
CA PHE A 221 5.20 -8.37 -8.08
C PHE A 221 4.18 -9.50 -8.11
N ALA A 222 3.20 -9.48 -9.01
CA ALA A 222 2.24 -10.55 -9.13
C ALA A 222 2.92 -11.82 -9.66
N VAL A 223 2.53 -12.97 -9.08
CA VAL A 223 3.06 -14.28 -9.42
C VAL A 223 1.91 -15.28 -9.57
N ASP A 224 2.05 -16.19 -10.54
CA ASP A 224 1.26 -17.41 -10.64
C ASP A 224 1.75 -18.36 -9.53
N PHE A 225 1.05 -18.38 -8.41
CA PHE A 225 1.49 -19.13 -7.24
C PHE A 225 0.81 -20.49 -7.13
N ASP A 226 -0.30 -20.78 -7.82
CA ASP A 226 -0.87 -22.10 -7.92
C ASP A 226 -0.33 -22.91 -9.12
N GLY A 227 0.30 -22.24 -10.08
CA GLY A 227 0.97 -22.85 -11.23
C GLY A 227 0.00 -23.22 -12.36
N ASP A 228 -1.17 -22.57 -12.43
CA ASP A 228 -2.18 -22.82 -13.48
C ASP A 228 -1.93 -21.99 -14.76
N GLY A 229 -0.97 -21.05 -14.73
CA GLY A 229 -0.46 -20.23 -15.84
C GLY A 229 -0.95 -18.78 -15.84
N PRO A 230 -2.24 -18.47 -15.74
CA PRO A 230 -2.73 -17.11 -15.60
C PRO A 230 -2.54 -16.58 -14.17
N ILE A 231 -2.19 -15.27 -14.02
CA ILE A 231 -2.16 -14.62 -12.70
C ILE A 231 -3.52 -13.98 -12.44
N ASP A 232 -4.29 -14.48 -11.47
CA ASP A 232 -5.61 -13.96 -11.12
C ASP A 232 -5.64 -13.39 -9.68
N LEU A 233 -5.40 -12.09 -9.53
CA LEU A 233 -5.49 -11.41 -8.23
C LEU A 233 -6.92 -11.08 -7.80
N PHE A 234 -7.93 -11.44 -8.61
CA PHE A 234 -9.33 -11.25 -8.24
C PHE A 234 -9.95 -12.53 -7.66
N ASN A 235 -9.61 -13.71 -8.19
CA ASN A 235 -10.31 -14.96 -7.87
C ASN A 235 -9.39 -16.08 -7.38
N SER A 236 -8.04 -16.02 -7.61
CA SER A 236 -7.10 -17.00 -7.07
C SER A 236 -6.51 -16.51 -5.73
N PRO A 237 -6.97 -17.02 -4.57
CA PRO A 237 -6.33 -16.72 -3.28
C PRO A 237 -4.86 -17.12 -3.25
N ALA A 238 -4.46 -18.13 -4.00
CA ALA A 238 -3.07 -18.57 -4.07
C ALA A 238 -2.18 -17.52 -4.69
N ASP A 239 -2.57 -16.98 -5.86
CA ASP A 239 -1.83 -15.90 -6.51
C ASP A 239 -1.77 -14.63 -5.65
N VAL A 240 -2.87 -14.31 -4.99
CA VAL A 240 -2.94 -13.17 -4.06
C VAL A 240 -1.93 -13.35 -2.93
N ILE A 241 -1.91 -14.49 -2.26
CA ILE A 241 -1.01 -14.83 -1.16
C ILE A 241 0.45 -14.79 -1.63
N GLY A 242 0.74 -15.46 -2.75
CA GLY A 242 2.08 -15.49 -3.34
C GLY A 242 2.56 -14.09 -3.74
N SER A 243 1.70 -13.31 -4.39
CA SER A 243 2.02 -11.95 -4.85
C SER A 243 2.27 -10.98 -3.71
N VAL A 244 1.47 -11.03 -2.63
CA VAL A 244 1.71 -10.22 -1.41
C VAL A 244 3.04 -10.60 -0.76
N ALA A 245 3.33 -11.89 -0.64
CA ALA A 245 4.59 -12.36 -0.08
C ALA A 245 5.79 -11.97 -0.95
N ASN A 246 5.69 -12.11 -2.28
CA ASN A 246 6.71 -11.68 -3.23
C ASN A 246 6.96 -10.16 -3.18
N TYR A 247 5.92 -9.37 -3.01
CA TYR A 247 6.03 -7.92 -2.81
C TYR A 247 6.95 -7.61 -1.62
N PHE A 248 6.66 -8.16 -0.45
CA PHE A 248 7.45 -7.92 0.75
C PHE A 248 8.89 -8.44 0.62
N LYS A 249 9.07 -9.64 0.06
CA LYS A 249 10.41 -10.18 -0.22
C LYS A 249 11.21 -9.25 -1.11
N THR A 250 10.60 -8.72 -2.18
CA THR A 250 11.26 -7.80 -3.12
C THR A 250 11.64 -6.47 -2.47
N PHE A 251 10.85 -6.00 -1.49
CA PHE A 251 11.17 -4.80 -0.71
C PHE A 251 12.12 -5.05 0.47
N GLY A 252 12.66 -6.25 0.60
CA GLY A 252 13.72 -6.56 1.57
C GLY A 252 13.22 -7.08 2.91
N TRP A 253 12.06 -7.78 2.93
CA TRP A 253 11.63 -8.48 4.13
C TRP A 253 12.71 -9.43 4.64
N GLN A 254 13.03 -9.35 5.93
CA GLN A 254 14.03 -10.18 6.60
C GLN A 254 13.33 -11.24 7.47
N PRO A 255 13.47 -12.54 7.13
CA PRO A 255 12.86 -13.61 7.91
C PRO A 255 13.36 -13.61 9.36
N GLY A 256 12.45 -13.81 10.32
CA GLY A 256 12.77 -13.85 11.73
C GLY A 256 12.99 -12.49 12.42
N MET A 257 13.12 -11.40 11.67
CA MET A 257 13.20 -10.06 12.26
C MET A 257 11.81 -9.60 12.71
N PRO A 258 11.62 -9.16 13.97
CA PRO A 258 10.38 -8.53 14.42
C PRO A 258 10.06 -7.28 13.61
N THR A 259 8.78 -6.91 13.52
CA THR A 259 8.38 -5.66 12.85
C THR A 259 8.68 -4.42 13.70
N HIS A 260 8.58 -4.52 15.00
CA HIS A 260 8.86 -3.44 15.95
C HIS A 260 9.03 -3.99 17.35
N TYR A 261 9.61 -3.18 18.22
CA TYR A 261 9.74 -3.42 19.64
C TYR A 261 8.93 -2.38 20.44
N SER A 262 8.61 -2.73 21.69
CA SER A 262 8.12 -1.75 22.66
C SER A 262 9.24 -0.80 23.05
N VAL A 263 8.90 0.45 23.33
CA VAL A 263 9.83 1.48 23.78
C VAL A 263 9.21 2.29 24.91
N SER A 264 10.02 2.63 25.90
CA SER A 264 9.75 3.64 26.91
C SER A 264 10.86 4.68 26.91
N PHE A 265 10.81 5.67 27.78
CA PHE A 265 11.74 6.78 27.73
C PHE A 265 12.35 7.09 29.11
N ASP A 266 13.62 7.49 29.10
CA ASP A 266 14.28 8.15 30.20
C ASP A 266 14.02 9.66 30.08
N PRO A 267 13.17 10.25 30.95
CA PRO A 267 12.76 11.65 30.79
C PRO A 267 13.92 12.64 30.94
N GLU A 268 15.01 12.24 31.61
CA GLU A 268 16.19 13.12 31.80
C GLU A 268 17.07 13.23 30.55
N LYS A 269 16.96 12.23 29.63
CA LYS A 269 17.78 12.13 28.41
C LYS A 269 16.98 12.26 27.12
N LEU A 270 15.65 12.36 27.24
CA LEU A 270 14.75 12.25 26.07
C LEU A 270 14.93 13.43 25.09
N ASP A 271 15.43 13.12 23.90
CA ASP A 271 15.46 14.00 22.73
C ASP A 271 14.41 13.51 21.71
N LEU A 272 13.13 13.78 22.05
CA LEU A 272 12.00 13.28 21.27
C LEU A 272 11.96 13.86 19.85
N GLU A 273 12.33 15.13 19.69
CA GLU A 273 12.35 15.79 18.38
C GLU A 273 13.34 15.10 17.44
N ALA A 274 14.57 14.86 17.90
CA ALA A 274 15.56 14.16 17.09
C ALA A 274 15.18 12.71 16.80
N LEU A 275 14.51 12.01 17.73
CA LEU A 275 14.05 10.64 17.52
C LEU A 275 12.93 10.55 16.48
N LEU A 276 12.06 11.54 16.40
CA LEU A 276 10.93 11.58 15.45
C LEU A 276 11.31 12.14 14.07
N LEU A 277 12.44 12.85 13.95
CA LEU A 277 12.84 13.52 12.70
C LEU A 277 12.92 12.61 11.48
N PRO A 278 13.43 11.36 11.56
CA PRO A 278 13.47 10.45 10.40
C PRO A 278 12.11 9.89 9.98
N ASP A 279 11.04 10.18 10.70
CA ASP A 279 9.70 9.61 10.49
C ASP A 279 9.76 8.07 10.52
N ILE A 280 9.22 7.39 9.50
CA ILE A 280 9.15 5.92 9.42
C ILE A 280 10.46 5.26 8.98
N LEU A 281 11.53 6.01 8.73
CA LEU A 281 12.80 5.49 8.23
C LEU A 281 13.67 4.96 9.36
N PRO A 282 13.97 3.66 9.45
CA PRO A 282 14.92 3.14 10.42
C PRO A 282 16.32 3.69 10.15
N THR A 283 16.85 4.53 11.06
CA THR A 283 18.13 5.23 10.87
C THR A 283 19.03 5.20 12.11
N PHE A 284 18.46 4.91 13.27
CA PHE A 284 19.22 4.90 14.51
C PHE A 284 19.80 3.52 14.79
N SER A 285 21.10 3.43 15.05
CA SER A 285 21.61 2.25 15.74
C SER A 285 21.03 2.16 17.17
N VAL A 286 20.98 0.97 17.76
CA VAL A 286 20.51 0.78 19.14
C VAL A 286 21.22 1.73 20.10
N ALA A 287 22.55 1.88 19.98
CA ALA A 287 23.33 2.78 20.82
C ALA A 287 22.93 4.25 20.64
N SER A 288 22.73 4.73 19.40
CA SER A 288 22.32 6.12 19.17
C SER A 288 20.87 6.39 19.57
N PHE A 289 20.01 5.37 19.49
CA PHE A 289 18.62 5.43 19.90
C PHE A 289 18.49 5.56 21.43
N THR A 290 19.23 4.70 22.17
CA THR A 290 19.26 4.73 23.63
C THR A 290 19.98 5.98 24.19
N ALA A 291 21.02 6.48 23.50
CA ALA A 291 21.70 7.73 23.88
C ALA A 291 20.77 8.95 23.83
N LYS A 292 19.66 8.88 23.06
CA LYS A 292 18.61 9.90 22.97
C LYS A 292 17.44 9.67 23.94
N GLY A 293 17.63 8.84 24.95
CA GLY A 293 16.65 8.59 26.00
C GLY A 293 15.62 7.49 25.71
N ALA A 294 15.75 6.75 24.61
CA ALA A 294 14.92 5.57 24.39
C ALA A 294 15.39 4.42 25.31
N VAL A 295 14.43 3.75 25.97
CA VAL A 295 14.64 2.58 26.81
C VAL A 295 14.03 1.38 26.13
N LEU A 296 14.86 0.42 25.80
CA LEU A 296 14.53 -0.80 25.04
C LEU A 296 14.57 -2.05 25.93
N SER A 297 13.75 -3.06 25.60
CA SER A 297 13.86 -4.40 26.19
C SER A 297 15.21 -5.06 25.85
N GLU A 298 15.57 -6.10 26.58
CA GLU A 298 16.80 -6.88 26.31
C GLU A 298 16.84 -7.42 24.88
N GLU A 299 15.72 -7.94 24.39
CA GLU A 299 15.56 -8.41 23.00
C GLU A 299 15.82 -7.28 21.99
N ALA A 300 15.26 -6.09 22.23
CA ALA A 300 15.44 -4.94 21.36
C ALA A 300 16.87 -4.38 21.42
N GLN A 301 17.56 -4.48 22.54
CA GLN A 301 18.96 -4.11 22.68
C GLN A 301 19.90 -5.04 21.88
N ALA A 302 19.51 -6.29 21.69
CA ALA A 302 20.24 -7.25 20.87
C ALA A 302 20.01 -7.07 19.35
N HIS A 303 19.12 -6.15 18.94
CA HIS A 303 18.84 -5.89 17.54
C HIS A 303 20.07 -5.32 16.82
N SER A 304 20.44 -5.92 15.67
CA SER A 304 21.65 -5.53 14.93
C SER A 304 21.40 -4.49 13.84
N GLY A 305 20.13 -4.29 13.43
CA GLY A 305 19.72 -3.33 12.40
C GLY A 305 19.41 -1.94 12.94
N PRO A 306 19.06 -1.00 12.08
CA PRO A 306 18.59 0.32 12.48
C PRO A 306 17.14 0.28 13.00
N LEU A 307 16.84 1.19 13.91
CA LEU A 307 15.50 1.45 14.46
C LEU A 307 15.01 2.85 14.06
N ALA A 308 13.71 3.06 14.11
CA ALA A 308 13.08 4.38 14.09
C ALA A 308 12.26 4.58 15.37
N LEU A 309 11.70 5.78 15.56
CA LEU A 309 10.66 6.03 16.56
C LEU A 309 9.37 6.43 15.83
N ILE A 310 8.30 5.72 16.11
CA ILE A 310 6.95 6.05 15.61
C ILE A 310 6.10 6.52 16.78
N GLU A 311 5.49 7.69 16.60
CA GLU A 311 4.43 8.20 17.46
C GLU A 311 3.06 7.85 16.89
N LEU A 312 2.21 7.25 17.70
CA LEU A 312 0.81 6.97 17.41
C LEU A 312 -0.05 7.91 18.27
N GLN A 313 -0.48 9.02 17.68
CA GLN A 313 -1.31 10.03 18.35
C GLN A 313 -2.70 9.47 18.65
N ASN A 314 -3.23 9.71 19.84
CA ASN A 314 -4.50 9.19 20.34
C ASN A 314 -5.55 10.29 20.56
N GLY A 315 -5.62 11.31 19.68
CA GLY A 315 -6.46 12.50 19.89
C GLY A 315 -6.01 13.28 21.13
N ASP A 316 -6.90 13.47 22.09
CA ASP A 316 -6.61 14.18 23.34
C ASP A 316 -5.92 13.31 24.42
N GLN A 317 -5.71 12.02 24.15
CA GLN A 317 -5.00 11.12 25.05
C GLN A 317 -3.50 11.10 24.74
N PRO A 318 -2.65 10.71 25.72
CA PRO A 318 -1.22 10.55 25.49
C PRO A 318 -0.92 9.65 24.29
N PRO A 319 0.08 10.01 23.47
CA PRO A 319 0.48 9.17 22.35
C PRO A 319 1.12 7.85 22.82
N SER A 320 1.03 6.83 21.97
CA SER A 320 1.76 5.58 22.13
C SER A 320 2.99 5.59 21.22
N TYR A 321 4.03 4.86 21.62
CA TYR A 321 5.28 4.81 20.85
C TYR A 321 5.69 3.37 20.58
N VAL A 322 6.29 3.14 19.43
CA VAL A 322 6.93 1.89 19.06
C VAL A 322 8.29 2.14 18.42
N ALA A 323 9.19 1.16 18.49
CA ALA A 323 10.50 1.18 17.87
C ALA A 323 10.53 0.25 16.62
N PRO A 324 10.17 0.73 15.42
CA PRO A 324 10.16 -0.03 14.18
C PRO A 324 11.55 -0.48 13.74
N THR A 325 11.57 -1.68 13.14
CA THR A 325 12.70 -2.25 12.40
C THR A 325 12.53 -2.03 10.88
N GLU A 326 13.45 -2.57 10.08
CA GLU A 326 13.31 -2.56 8.62
C GLU A 326 12.07 -3.32 8.15
N ASN A 327 11.64 -4.41 8.82
CA ASN A 327 10.43 -5.13 8.42
C ASN A 327 9.16 -4.31 8.58
N PHE A 328 9.09 -3.43 9.59
CA PHE A 328 8.00 -2.47 9.67
C PHE A 328 8.02 -1.49 8.48
N TYR A 329 9.21 -0.97 8.16
CA TYR A 329 9.40 -0.10 7.00
C TYR A 329 8.98 -0.79 5.70
N VAL A 330 9.28 -2.09 5.53
CA VAL A 330 8.83 -2.86 4.37
C VAL A 330 7.30 -2.87 4.27
N ILE A 331 6.56 -2.99 5.37
CA ILE A 331 5.09 -2.90 5.35
C ILE A 331 4.63 -1.51 4.88
N THR A 332 5.32 -0.44 5.29
CA THR A 332 4.97 0.92 4.85
C THR A 332 5.22 1.15 3.35
N ARG A 333 5.94 0.26 2.66
CA ARG A 333 6.09 0.33 1.20
C ARG A 333 4.80 0.01 0.46
N TYR A 334 3.91 -0.75 1.10
CA TYR A 334 2.57 -1.04 0.56
C TYR A 334 1.67 0.20 0.64
N ASN A 335 1.69 0.87 1.77
CA ASN A 335 1.02 2.15 1.98
C ASN A 335 1.86 2.98 2.96
N TRP A 336 2.31 4.18 2.54
CA TRP A 336 3.21 5.06 3.29
C TRP A 336 2.54 5.67 4.52
N SER A 337 2.29 4.83 5.53
CA SER A 337 1.65 5.22 6.78
C SER A 337 2.03 4.26 7.92
N SER A 338 2.52 4.82 9.03
CA SER A 338 2.77 4.06 10.26
C SER A 338 1.48 3.44 10.84
N TYR A 339 0.36 4.17 10.75
CA TYR A 339 -0.94 3.67 11.21
C TYR A 339 -1.43 2.48 10.40
N TYR A 340 -1.20 2.53 9.08
CA TYR A 340 -1.49 1.40 8.21
C TYR A 340 -0.65 0.17 8.56
N ALA A 341 0.66 0.33 8.71
CA ALA A 341 1.55 -0.77 9.06
C ALA A 341 1.17 -1.41 10.39
N MET A 342 0.87 -0.60 11.41
CA MET A 342 0.37 -1.09 12.70
C MET A 342 -0.97 -1.83 12.57
N ALA A 343 -1.91 -1.32 11.75
CA ALA A 343 -3.20 -1.98 11.55
C ALA A 343 -3.03 -3.36 10.89
N VAL A 344 -2.15 -3.48 9.90
CA VAL A 344 -1.80 -4.76 9.26
C VAL A 344 -1.25 -5.74 10.28
N ILE A 345 -0.27 -5.32 11.08
CA ILE A 345 0.39 -6.15 12.09
C ILE A 345 -0.62 -6.61 13.15
N GLU A 346 -1.41 -5.67 13.68
CA GLU A 346 -2.36 -5.98 14.74
C GLU A 346 -3.54 -6.85 14.27
N LEU A 347 -4.03 -6.62 13.04
CA LEU A 347 -5.07 -7.48 12.47
C LEU A 347 -4.54 -8.92 12.28
N GLY A 348 -3.36 -9.06 11.70
CA GLY A 348 -2.74 -10.38 11.51
C GLY A 348 -2.57 -11.13 12.83
N ARG A 349 -2.05 -10.47 13.86
CA ARG A 349 -1.91 -11.01 15.20
C ARG A 349 -3.28 -11.38 15.83
N ALA A 350 -4.28 -10.52 15.67
CA ALA A 350 -5.63 -10.79 16.20
C ALA A 350 -6.28 -12.02 15.53
N VAL A 351 -6.09 -12.18 14.21
CA VAL A 351 -6.56 -13.36 13.48
C VAL A 351 -5.80 -14.61 13.93
N ALA A 352 -4.48 -14.57 14.03
CA ALA A 352 -3.66 -15.68 14.51
C ALA A 352 -4.03 -16.10 15.94
N ALA A 353 -4.27 -15.15 16.83
CA ALA A 353 -4.72 -15.42 18.20
C ALA A 353 -6.13 -16.05 18.24
N ALA A 354 -7.01 -15.66 17.31
CA ALA A 354 -8.36 -16.20 17.23
C ALA A 354 -8.38 -17.64 16.67
N LEU A 355 -7.43 -18.02 15.80
CA LEU A 355 -7.26 -19.39 15.30
C LEU A 355 -6.90 -20.40 16.40
N ASN A 356 -6.19 -19.94 17.43
CA ASN A 356 -5.69 -20.78 18.52
C ASN A 356 -6.64 -20.83 19.74
N LYS A 357 -7.78 -20.17 19.64
CA LYS A 357 -8.81 -20.31 20.68
C LYS A 357 -9.58 -21.61 20.48
N PRO A 358 -9.77 -22.40 21.55
CA PRO A 358 -10.51 -23.67 21.51
C PRO A 358 -11.97 -23.45 21.14
#